data_6725f1715a95258d2d968da8e0ba6e76
#
_entry.id   6725f1715a95258d2d968da8e0ba6e76
#
_cell.length_a   1.000
_cell.length_b   1.000
_cell.length_c   1.000
_cell.angle_alpha   90.00
_cell.angle_beta   90.00
_cell.angle_gamma   90.00
#
_symmetry.space_group_name_H-M   'P 1'
#
loop_
_entity.id
_entity.type
_entity.pdbx_description
1 polymer ?
#
loop_
_entity_poly.entity_id
_entity_poly.type
_entity_poly.pdbx_seq_one_letter_code
_entity_poly.pdbx_strand_id
1 'polypeptide(L)'
;LGDRGHVALDDYRVQSTATGFVATGCRAWQPQSNRLSTEGSWVDYRYEVMAPYTAVLTKLPQRQDGYRDEIALFACPVEPEKSRVWFRMAVTDHDSSDAELSAFQHTIFTQDQPVLESQVPRLLPVSGGEVHCAADRSSAAYRRFLLESGITFGVC
;
A
#
# COMPACT_ATOMS: atom_id res chain seq x y z
N LEU A 1 -6.22 -6.17 9.91
CA LEU A 1 -6.50 -5.33 8.76
C LEU A 1 -7.95 -5.42 8.37
N GLY A 2 -8.60 -4.24 8.22
CA GLY A 2 -9.98 -4.12 7.81
C GLY A 2 -11.00 -4.63 8.83
N ASP A 3 -12.23 -4.66 8.39
CA ASP A 3 -13.37 -5.16 9.18
C ASP A 3 -14.09 -6.26 8.39
N ARG A 4 -14.41 -7.38 9.04
CA ARG A 4 -15.11 -8.51 8.41
C ARG A 4 -16.52 -8.16 7.91
N GLY A 5 -17.13 -7.10 8.44
CA GLY A 5 -18.42 -6.58 7.97
C GLY A 5 -18.33 -5.71 6.72
N HIS A 6 -17.11 -5.30 6.31
CA HIS A 6 -16.87 -4.38 5.20
C HIS A 6 -15.69 -4.89 4.33
N VAL A 7 -15.85 -6.07 3.76
CA VAL A 7 -14.78 -6.79 3.06
C VAL A 7 -14.64 -6.47 1.56
N ALA A 8 -15.61 -5.79 0.96
CA ALA A 8 -15.59 -5.46 -0.45
C ALA A 8 -14.91 -4.10 -0.69
N LEU A 9 -13.94 -4.08 -1.59
CA LEU A 9 -13.51 -2.84 -2.24
C LEU A 9 -14.48 -2.56 -3.38
N ASP A 10 -15.09 -1.38 -3.35
CA ASP A 10 -15.90 -0.88 -4.45
C ASP A 10 -15.04 -0.63 -5.70
N ASP A 11 -15.68 -0.24 -6.79
CA ASP A 11 -15.07 -0.08 -8.10
C ASP A 11 -14.04 1.07 -8.12
N TYR A 12 -12.79 0.77 -7.75
CA TYR A 12 -11.70 1.73 -7.80
C TYR A 12 -11.06 1.77 -9.21
N ARG A 13 -10.32 2.83 -9.50
CA ARG A 13 -9.72 3.08 -10.82
C ARG A 13 -8.21 3.06 -10.76
N VAL A 14 -7.59 2.51 -11.80
CA VAL A 14 -6.14 2.56 -11.99
C VAL A 14 -5.83 3.27 -13.31
N GLN A 15 -4.94 4.25 -13.26
CA GLN A 15 -4.51 5.05 -14.41
C GLN A 15 -2.99 5.07 -14.50
N SER A 16 -2.45 4.78 -15.68
CA SER A 16 -1.01 4.91 -15.94
C SER A 16 -0.59 6.37 -15.89
N THR A 17 0.63 6.61 -15.42
CA THR A 17 1.31 7.90 -15.41
C THR A 17 2.62 7.79 -16.19
N ALA A 18 3.36 8.89 -16.35
CA ALA A 18 4.65 8.87 -17.02
C ALA A 18 5.70 8.02 -16.30
N THR A 19 5.57 7.81 -15.00
CA THR A 19 6.57 7.14 -14.15
C THR A 19 6.06 5.88 -13.44
N GLY A 20 4.79 5.52 -13.66
CA GLY A 20 4.17 4.37 -13.00
C GLY A 20 2.65 4.39 -13.17
N PHE A 21 1.91 4.38 -12.07
CA PHE A 21 0.45 4.45 -12.10
C PHE A 21 -0.12 5.02 -10.80
N VAL A 22 -1.39 5.39 -10.83
CA VAL A 22 -2.16 5.81 -9.65
C VAL A 22 -3.46 5.01 -9.55
N ALA A 23 -3.78 4.55 -8.34
CA ALA A 23 -5.08 3.97 -7.99
C ALA A 23 -5.87 4.97 -7.14
N THR A 24 -7.12 5.25 -7.55
CA THR A 24 -8.02 6.22 -6.91
C THR A 24 -9.41 5.63 -6.71
N GLY A 25 -10.19 6.23 -5.81
CA GLY A 25 -11.49 5.71 -5.43
C GLY A 25 -11.40 4.47 -4.52
N CYS A 26 -10.22 4.18 -4.00
CA CYS A 26 -10.04 3.11 -3.03
C CYS A 26 -10.61 3.56 -1.69
N ARG A 27 -11.71 2.95 -1.26
CA ARG A 27 -12.40 3.32 -0.03
C ARG A 27 -12.56 2.10 0.86
N ALA A 28 -12.12 2.21 2.10
CA ALA A 28 -12.22 1.13 3.06
C ALA A 28 -12.68 1.63 4.43
N TRP A 29 -13.44 0.81 5.14
CA TRP A 29 -13.75 1.04 6.54
C TRP A 29 -12.54 0.67 7.39
N GLN A 30 -12.13 1.59 8.25
CA GLN A 30 -11.06 1.37 9.22
C GLN A 30 -11.61 1.49 10.63
N PRO A 31 -11.48 0.44 11.45
CA PRO A 31 -11.83 0.52 12.87
C PRO A 31 -11.02 1.60 13.61
N GLN A 32 -9.76 1.79 13.19
CA GLN A 32 -8.88 2.85 13.63
C GLN A 32 -8.12 3.40 12.43
N SER A 33 -8.49 4.59 11.98
CA SER A 33 -7.90 5.21 10.77
C SER A 33 -6.51 5.81 11.01
N ASN A 34 -6.22 6.23 12.24
CA ASN A 34 -4.94 6.76 12.69
C ASN A 34 -4.80 6.53 14.20
N ARG A 35 -3.65 6.92 14.79
CA ARG A 35 -3.37 6.70 16.22
C ARG A 35 -4.37 7.42 17.14
N LEU A 36 -4.84 8.60 16.76
CA LEU A 36 -5.75 9.43 17.56
C LEU A 36 -7.22 9.05 17.39
N SER A 37 -7.57 8.21 16.42
CA SER A 37 -8.95 7.81 16.18
C SER A 37 -9.46 6.91 17.28
N THR A 38 -10.58 7.30 17.89
CA THR A 38 -11.31 6.52 18.90
C THR A 38 -12.48 5.74 18.31
N GLU A 39 -12.89 6.09 17.09
CA GLU A 39 -14.01 5.48 16.37
C GLU A 39 -13.61 5.09 14.95
N GLY A 40 -14.28 4.07 14.42
CA GLY A 40 -14.11 3.67 13.03
C GLY A 40 -14.66 4.72 12.05
N SER A 41 -14.02 4.82 10.89
CA SER A 41 -14.45 5.71 9.83
C SER A 41 -14.16 5.13 8.45
N TRP A 42 -14.89 5.63 7.44
CA TRP A 42 -14.50 5.43 6.06
C TRP A 42 -13.25 6.26 5.77
N VAL A 43 -12.30 5.65 5.08
CA VAL A 43 -11.05 6.29 4.65
C VAL A 43 -10.94 6.15 3.15
N ASP A 44 -10.75 7.28 2.48
CA ASP A 44 -10.41 7.29 1.07
C ASP A 44 -8.89 7.17 0.93
N TYR A 45 -8.47 6.24 0.08
CA TYR A 45 -7.07 5.96 -0.20
C TYR A 45 -6.73 6.31 -1.64
N ARG A 46 -5.55 6.89 -1.81
CA ARG A 46 -4.90 7.04 -3.09
C ARG A 46 -3.53 6.34 -3.03
N TYR A 47 -3.32 5.40 -3.92
CA TYR A 47 -2.04 4.72 -4.06
C TYR A 47 -1.36 5.20 -5.33
N GLU A 48 -0.11 5.60 -5.25
CA GLU A 48 0.68 6.05 -6.39
C GLU A 48 2.01 5.30 -6.43
N VAL A 49 2.28 4.62 -7.53
CA VAL A 49 3.59 4.04 -7.83
C VAL A 49 4.32 5.05 -8.70
N MET A 50 5.45 5.56 -8.21
CA MET A 50 6.22 6.63 -8.85
C MET A 50 7.51 6.12 -9.53
N ALA A 51 7.95 4.93 -9.14
CA ALA A 51 9.10 4.23 -9.70
C ALA A 51 8.96 2.74 -9.35
N PRO A 52 9.72 1.83 -9.95
CA PRO A 52 9.57 0.38 -9.71
C PRO A 52 9.50 -0.04 -8.24
N TYR A 53 10.23 0.66 -7.38
CA TYR A 53 10.31 0.32 -5.95
C TYR A 53 9.89 1.47 -5.03
N THR A 54 9.13 2.42 -5.54
CA THR A 54 8.68 3.59 -4.77
C THR A 54 7.17 3.77 -4.92
N ALA A 55 6.46 3.74 -3.80
CA ALA A 55 5.03 3.98 -3.75
C ALA A 55 4.69 5.01 -2.67
N VAL A 56 3.62 5.76 -2.91
CA VAL A 56 3.05 6.70 -1.94
C VAL A 56 1.59 6.33 -1.69
N LEU A 57 1.25 6.19 -0.44
CA LEU A 57 -0.10 6.05 0.05
C LEU A 57 -0.58 7.37 0.64
N THR A 58 -1.68 7.92 0.14
CA THR A 58 -2.39 9.04 0.77
C THR A 58 -3.65 8.51 1.45
N LYS A 59 -3.89 8.92 2.70
CA LYS A 59 -5.06 8.57 3.52
C LYS A 59 -5.86 9.82 3.84
N LEU A 60 -7.16 9.77 3.58
CA LEU A 60 -8.11 10.86 3.81
C LEU A 60 -9.31 10.32 4.61
N PRO A 61 -9.28 10.33 5.96
CA PRO A 61 -10.39 9.92 6.80
C PRO A 61 -11.57 10.90 6.65
N GLN A 62 -12.77 10.39 6.36
CA GLN A 62 -13.95 11.22 6.08
C GLN A 62 -14.49 12.01 7.29
N ARG A 63 -14.20 11.57 8.51
CA ARG A 63 -14.69 12.21 9.75
C ARG A 63 -13.71 13.23 10.36
N GLN A 64 -12.60 13.49 9.70
CA GLN A 64 -11.55 14.37 10.20
C GLN A 64 -11.20 15.40 9.12
N ASP A 65 -11.91 16.50 9.10
CA ASP A 65 -11.67 17.59 8.16
C ASP A 65 -10.22 18.09 8.29
N GLY A 66 -9.55 18.22 7.14
CA GLY A 66 -8.16 18.63 7.06
C GLY A 66 -7.13 17.56 7.42
N TYR A 67 -7.57 16.35 7.84
CA TYR A 67 -6.64 15.26 8.14
C TYR A 67 -6.19 14.58 6.85
N ARG A 68 -4.88 14.50 6.66
CA ARG A 68 -4.24 13.86 5.54
C ARG A 68 -2.92 13.25 5.99
N ASP A 69 -2.79 11.95 5.82
CA ASP A 69 -1.52 11.27 5.99
C ASP A 69 -0.95 10.85 4.64
N GLU A 70 0.34 11.02 4.46
CA GLU A 70 1.09 10.47 3.35
C GLU A 70 2.20 9.56 3.86
N ILE A 71 2.25 8.35 3.31
CA ILE A 71 3.24 7.34 3.66
C ILE A 71 3.96 6.94 2.36
N ALA A 72 5.21 7.34 2.23
CA ALA A 72 6.08 6.87 1.15
C ALA A 72 6.78 5.58 1.58
N LEU A 73 6.74 4.58 0.71
CA LEU A 73 7.39 3.29 0.85
C LEU A 73 8.49 3.17 -0.19
N PHE A 74 9.67 2.79 0.27
CA PHE A 74 10.82 2.51 -0.58
C PHE A 74 11.27 1.08 -0.34
N ALA A 75 11.20 0.24 -1.37
CA ALA A 75 11.67 -1.13 -1.32
C ALA A 75 13.02 -1.24 -2.04
N CYS A 76 13.98 -1.87 -1.39
CA CYS A 76 15.28 -2.18 -1.98
C CYS A 76 15.47 -3.69 -2.03
N PRO A 77 15.40 -4.33 -3.19
CA PRO A 77 15.75 -5.72 -3.34
C PRO A 77 17.23 -5.93 -2.98
N VAL A 78 17.52 -6.79 -2.00
CA VAL A 78 18.90 -7.09 -1.56
C VAL A 78 19.33 -8.48 -1.95
N GLU A 79 18.38 -9.39 -2.10
CA GLU A 79 18.53 -10.75 -2.62
C GLU A 79 17.29 -11.06 -3.47
N PRO A 80 17.28 -12.10 -4.33
CA PRO A 80 16.12 -12.40 -5.17
C PRO A 80 14.80 -12.54 -4.42
N GLU A 81 14.83 -13.09 -3.20
CA GLU A 81 13.66 -13.30 -2.35
C GLU A 81 13.62 -12.40 -1.11
N LYS A 82 14.46 -11.35 -1.07
CA LYS A 82 14.60 -10.52 0.12
C LYS A 82 14.73 -9.05 -0.24
N SER A 83 13.90 -8.23 0.39
CA SER A 83 13.93 -6.79 0.25
C SER A 83 14.07 -6.11 1.61
N ARG A 84 14.70 -4.95 1.60
CA ARG A 84 14.68 -4.02 2.73
C ARG A 84 13.71 -2.90 2.41
N VAL A 85 12.88 -2.55 3.38
CA VAL A 85 11.82 -1.54 3.21
C VAL A 85 12.04 -0.38 4.17
N TRP A 86 11.84 0.84 3.70
CA TRP A 86 11.82 2.06 4.49
C TRP A 86 10.50 2.78 4.28
N PHE A 87 10.05 3.45 5.34
CA PHE A 87 8.90 4.33 5.32
C PHE A 87 9.32 5.76 5.63
N ARG A 88 8.74 6.70 4.90
CA ARG A 88 8.73 8.12 5.24
C ARG A 88 7.29 8.53 5.41
N MET A 89 6.95 9.10 6.57
CA MET A 89 5.61 9.54 6.88
C MET A 89 5.55 11.06 6.96
N ALA A 90 4.50 11.64 6.38
CA ALA A 90 4.05 12.99 6.61
C ALA A 90 2.61 12.88 7.12
N VAL A 91 2.40 13.17 8.40
CA VAL A 91 1.12 12.94 9.08
C VAL A 91 0.60 14.24 9.71
N THR A 92 -0.70 14.34 9.83
CA THR A 92 -1.38 15.49 10.45
C THR A 92 -1.47 15.36 11.97
N ASP A 93 -1.04 14.24 12.54
CA ASP A 93 -0.91 14.04 13.99
C ASP A 93 0.31 14.82 14.51
N HIS A 94 0.06 15.97 15.10
CA HIS A 94 1.09 16.85 15.70
C HIS A 94 1.25 16.62 17.21
N ASP A 95 0.41 15.80 17.83
CA ASP A 95 0.40 15.55 19.27
C ASP A 95 1.26 14.35 19.65
N SER A 96 1.46 13.41 18.73
CA SER A 96 2.25 12.20 18.95
C SER A 96 3.73 12.45 18.68
N SER A 97 4.58 11.80 19.46
CA SER A 97 6.03 11.80 19.22
C SER A 97 6.39 10.91 18.02
N ASP A 98 7.54 11.18 17.40
CA ASP A 98 8.09 10.35 16.30
C ASP A 98 8.21 8.87 16.69
N ALA A 99 8.57 8.59 17.95
CA ALA A 99 8.67 7.23 18.46
C ALA A 99 7.31 6.51 18.49
N GLU A 100 6.25 7.20 18.91
CA GLU A 100 4.90 6.65 18.93
C GLU A 100 4.33 6.45 17.52
N LEU A 101 4.55 7.40 16.62
CA LEU A 101 4.17 7.27 15.20
C LEU A 101 4.90 6.10 14.53
N SER A 102 6.21 5.98 14.79
CA SER A 102 7.01 4.87 14.26
C SER A 102 6.56 3.51 14.79
N ALA A 103 6.27 3.42 16.10
CA ALA A 103 5.77 2.20 16.72
C ALA A 103 4.40 1.80 16.17
N PHE A 104 3.50 2.76 15.99
CA PHE A 104 2.19 2.52 15.37
C PHE A 104 2.32 2.00 13.94
N GLN A 105 3.12 2.66 13.10
CA GLN A 105 3.37 2.24 11.73
C GLN A 105 4.02 0.85 11.65
N HIS A 106 4.97 0.57 12.53
CA HIS A 106 5.60 -0.75 12.61
C HIS A 106 4.58 -1.83 12.95
N THR A 107 3.67 -1.57 13.89
CA THR A 107 2.59 -2.50 14.24
C THR A 107 1.70 -2.80 13.04
N ILE A 108 1.33 -1.78 12.24
CA ILE A 108 0.53 -1.98 11.03
C ILE A 108 1.30 -2.82 10.01
N PHE A 109 2.55 -2.48 9.74
CA PHE A 109 3.39 -3.20 8.76
C PHE A 109 3.60 -4.66 9.12
N THR A 110 3.84 -4.96 10.40
CA THR A 110 4.07 -6.34 10.86
C THR A 110 2.82 -7.23 10.79
N GLN A 111 1.62 -6.65 10.63
CA GLN A 111 0.41 -7.43 10.33
C GLN A 111 0.41 -7.96 8.89
N ASP A 112 1.00 -7.24 7.95
CA ASP A 112 1.07 -7.62 6.54
C ASP A 112 2.25 -8.54 6.24
N GLN A 113 3.34 -8.42 6.98
CA GLN A 113 4.59 -9.15 6.75
C GLN A 113 4.40 -10.67 6.64
N PRO A 114 3.70 -11.37 7.56
CA PRO A 114 3.51 -12.82 7.45
C PRO A 114 2.72 -13.23 6.19
N VAL A 115 1.79 -12.38 5.74
CA VAL A 115 1.02 -12.63 4.52
C VAL A 115 1.91 -12.52 3.29
N LEU A 116 2.78 -11.50 3.24
CA LEU A 116 3.74 -11.34 2.14
C LEU A 116 4.75 -12.47 2.11
N GLU A 117 5.29 -12.87 3.26
CA GLU A 117 6.29 -13.94 3.37
C GLU A 117 5.72 -15.35 3.08
N SER A 118 4.39 -15.52 3.15
CA SER A 118 3.70 -16.77 2.84
C SER A 118 3.43 -16.97 1.35
N GLN A 119 3.68 -15.98 0.50
CA GLN A 119 3.39 -16.08 -0.94
C GLN A 119 4.25 -17.15 -1.64
N VAL A 120 3.65 -17.87 -2.58
CA VAL A 120 4.32 -18.88 -3.40
C VAL A 120 3.95 -18.63 -4.86
N PRO A 121 4.92 -18.43 -5.77
CA PRO A 121 6.36 -18.33 -5.51
C PRO A 121 6.74 -17.09 -4.69
N ARG A 122 7.94 -17.09 -4.10
CA ARG A 122 8.47 -15.91 -3.37
C ARG A 122 8.95 -14.81 -4.30
N LEU A 123 9.46 -15.19 -5.48
CA LEU A 123 9.71 -14.24 -6.56
C LEU A 123 8.37 -13.73 -7.08
N LEU A 124 8.31 -12.43 -7.38
CA LEU A 124 7.07 -11.83 -7.87
C LEU A 124 6.80 -12.24 -9.32
N PRO A 125 5.71 -12.97 -9.63
CA PRO A 125 5.34 -13.29 -11.00
C PRO A 125 4.95 -12.02 -11.75
N VAL A 126 5.61 -11.72 -12.87
CA VAL A 126 5.31 -10.55 -13.71
C VAL A 126 4.74 -10.92 -15.07
N SER A 127 4.95 -12.17 -15.54
CA SER A 127 4.58 -12.64 -16.88
C SER A 127 3.52 -13.75 -16.89
N GLY A 128 2.78 -13.93 -15.83
CA GLY A 128 1.74 -14.97 -15.71
C GLY A 128 1.84 -15.73 -14.38
N GLY A 129 1.12 -16.85 -14.26
CA GLY A 129 1.11 -17.68 -13.05
C GLY A 129 0.15 -17.22 -11.96
N GLU A 130 -0.48 -16.06 -12.10
CA GLU A 130 -1.49 -15.54 -11.17
C GLU A 130 -2.83 -15.30 -11.86
N VAL A 131 -3.90 -15.51 -11.11
CA VAL A 131 -5.26 -15.17 -11.55
C VAL A 131 -5.70 -13.92 -10.80
N HIS A 132 -6.01 -12.87 -11.53
CA HIS A 132 -6.44 -11.59 -10.98
C HIS A 132 -7.95 -11.43 -11.03
N CYS A 133 -8.52 -10.92 -9.96
CA CYS A 133 -9.91 -10.47 -9.90
C CYS A 133 -10.01 -8.93 -10.00
N ALA A 134 -11.23 -8.39 -9.93
CA ALA A 134 -11.44 -6.94 -10.01
C ALA A 134 -10.73 -6.16 -8.88
N ALA A 135 -10.55 -6.77 -7.71
CA ALA A 135 -9.82 -6.16 -6.59
C ALA A 135 -8.30 -6.05 -6.84
N ASP A 136 -7.75 -6.83 -7.77
CA ASP A 136 -6.30 -6.90 -8.02
C ASP A 136 -5.81 -5.94 -9.12
N ARG A 137 -6.63 -4.97 -9.54
CA ARG A 137 -6.30 -4.04 -10.64
C ARG A 137 -4.96 -3.32 -10.43
N SER A 138 -4.67 -2.85 -9.21
CA SER A 138 -3.40 -2.18 -8.89
C SER A 138 -2.24 -3.17 -8.90
N SER A 139 -2.46 -4.38 -8.41
CA SER A 139 -1.48 -5.47 -8.41
C SER A 139 -1.11 -5.88 -9.83
N ALA A 140 -2.10 -6.06 -10.71
CA ALA A 140 -1.90 -6.36 -12.13
C ALA A 140 -1.20 -5.20 -12.86
N ALA A 141 -1.56 -3.95 -12.54
CA ALA A 141 -0.89 -2.77 -13.11
C ALA A 141 0.58 -2.68 -12.68
N TYR A 142 0.90 -3.03 -11.43
CA TYR A 142 2.27 -3.04 -10.94
C TYR A 142 3.13 -4.07 -11.66
N ARG A 143 2.62 -5.30 -11.86
CA ARG A 143 3.34 -6.34 -12.60
C ARG A 143 3.64 -5.93 -14.03
N ARG A 144 2.65 -5.36 -14.72
CA ARG A 144 2.84 -4.81 -16.07
C ARG A 144 3.90 -3.71 -16.08
N PHE A 145 3.83 -2.79 -15.13
CA PHE A 145 4.78 -1.70 -15.01
C PHE A 145 6.23 -2.21 -14.78
N LEU A 146 6.42 -3.22 -13.94
CA LEU A 146 7.73 -3.83 -13.72
C LEU A 146 8.26 -4.50 -15.01
N LEU A 147 7.40 -5.23 -15.71
CA LEU A 147 7.75 -5.88 -16.98
C LEU A 147 8.14 -4.84 -18.05
N GLU A 148 7.34 -3.79 -18.23
CA GLU A 148 7.60 -2.70 -19.16
C GLU A 148 8.86 -1.91 -18.80
N SER A 149 9.21 -1.84 -17.52
CA SER A 149 10.43 -1.21 -17.01
C SER A 149 11.67 -2.11 -17.15
N GLY A 150 11.54 -3.33 -17.65
CA GLY A 150 12.63 -4.27 -17.84
C GLY A 150 13.23 -4.80 -16.53
N ILE A 151 12.44 -4.84 -15.47
CA ILE A 151 12.88 -5.38 -14.17
C ILE A 151 12.98 -6.91 -14.28
N THR A 152 14.14 -7.45 -13.92
CA THR A 152 14.45 -8.89 -13.97
C THR A 152 14.92 -9.46 -12.63
N PHE A 153 15.26 -8.62 -11.66
CA PHE A 153 15.73 -9.05 -10.35
C PHE A 153 14.57 -9.17 -9.36
N GLY A 154 14.44 -10.31 -8.69
CA GLY A 154 13.37 -10.55 -7.71
C GLY A 154 11.99 -10.84 -8.33
N VAL A 155 11.93 -11.09 -9.62
CA VAL A 155 10.71 -11.41 -10.38
C VAL A 155 10.85 -12.72 -11.16
N CYS A 156 9.72 -13.33 -11.57
CA CYS A 156 9.69 -14.55 -12.41
C CYS A 156 8.53 -14.50 -13.43
#